data_2365330354d9aa8ae9172347e142e1a4
#
_entry.id   2365330354d9aa8ae9172347e142e1a4
#
_cell.length_a   1.000
_cell.length_b   1.000
_cell.length_c   1.000
_cell.angle_alpha   90.00
_cell.angle_beta   90.00
_cell.angle_gamma   90.00
#
_symmetry.space_group_name_H-M   'P 1'
#
loop_
_entity.id
_entity.type
_entity.pdbx_description
1 polymer ?
#
loop_
_entity_poly.entity_id
_entity_poly.type
_entity_poly.pdbx_seq_one_letter_code
_entity_poly.pdbx_strand_id
1 'polypeptide(L)'
;MGNHEYNLSQEEREQFVAGCESYGVNVLYNEHTTLTRNGDTISLLGFDNMENDSEAFSQVTEDFVILLNHYPEACNYFSKTAVQSGTHIDIDFTGHAHGGLIRLPLVNGLYAPGQGLFPKYTDGTYSVNDTTLVVSRGVGNSGWTQRFSDPFELVLFTLEK
;
A
#
# COMPACT_ATOMS: atom_id res chain seq x y z
N MET A 1 4.03 7.59 0.25
CA MET A 1 4.36 7.83 -1.18
C MET A 1 4.97 6.57 -1.79
N GLY A 2 5.06 6.47 -3.13
CA GLY A 2 5.72 5.35 -3.79
C GLY A 2 7.15 5.69 -4.25
N ASN A 3 7.81 4.72 -4.88
CA ASN A 3 9.18 4.86 -5.34
C ASN A 3 9.38 5.93 -6.44
N HIS A 4 8.34 6.27 -7.18
CA HIS A 4 8.44 7.29 -8.24
C HIS A 4 8.52 8.71 -7.68
N GLU A 5 7.85 9.00 -6.59
CA GLU A 5 7.92 10.29 -5.92
C GLU A 5 9.32 10.58 -5.35
N TYR A 6 10.09 9.53 -5.04
CA TYR A 6 11.50 9.68 -4.62
C TYR A 6 12.46 10.05 -5.74
N ASN A 7 12.05 9.94 -7.00
CA ASN A 7 12.82 10.46 -8.13
C ASN A 7 12.67 11.99 -8.31
N LEU A 8 11.71 12.59 -7.63
CA LEU A 8 11.51 14.04 -7.59
C LEU A 8 12.48 14.68 -6.59
N SER A 9 12.83 15.94 -6.83
CA SER A 9 13.52 16.76 -5.84
C SER A 9 12.62 16.95 -4.60
N GLN A 10 13.20 17.35 -3.48
CA GLN A 10 12.42 17.63 -2.27
C GLN A 10 11.33 18.70 -2.53
N GLU A 11 11.67 19.78 -3.23
CA GLU A 11 10.73 20.85 -3.57
C GLU A 11 9.55 20.34 -4.42
N GLU A 12 9.82 19.50 -5.42
CA GLU A 12 8.76 18.90 -6.25
C GLU A 12 7.86 17.96 -5.46
N ARG A 13 8.41 17.18 -4.51
CA ARG A 13 7.60 16.34 -3.61
C ARG A 13 6.69 17.17 -2.71
N GLU A 14 7.23 18.24 -2.11
CA GLU A 14 6.45 19.16 -1.27
C GLU A 14 5.31 19.81 -2.08
N GLN A 15 5.59 20.22 -3.33
CA GLN A 15 4.57 20.76 -4.24
C GLN A 15 3.52 19.71 -4.61
N PHE A 16 3.93 18.45 -4.82
CA PHE A 16 3.02 17.35 -5.10
C PHE A 16 2.08 17.08 -3.90
N VAL A 17 2.63 17.00 -2.69
CA VAL A 17 1.85 16.83 -1.46
C VAL A 17 0.86 17.98 -1.27
N ALA A 18 1.34 19.23 -1.34
CA ALA A 18 0.49 20.42 -1.23
C ALA A 18 -0.61 20.45 -2.31
N GLY A 19 -0.29 19.98 -3.52
CA GLY A 19 -1.27 19.80 -4.59
C GLY A 19 -2.37 18.81 -4.22
N CYS A 20 -2.02 17.63 -3.71
CA CYS A 20 -2.98 16.63 -3.24
C CYS A 20 -3.87 17.18 -2.12
N GLU A 21 -3.27 17.84 -1.13
CA GLU A 21 -3.98 18.41 0.02
C GLU A 21 -4.94 19.51 -0.40
N SER A 22 -4.60 20.31 -1.41
CA SER A 22 -5.49 21.36 -1.96
C SER A 22 -6.80 20.81 -2.53
N TYR A 23 -6.82 19.52 -2.89
CA TYR A 23 -8.02 18.80 -3.32
C TYR A 23 -8.67 17.97 -2.21
N GLY A 24 -8.25 18.15 -0.95
CA GLY A 24 -8.82 17.47 0.21
C GLY A 24 -8.31 16.04 0.44
N VAL A 25 -7.17 15.68 -0.15
CA VAL A 25 -6.50 14.41 0.11
C VAL A 25 -5.63 14.57 1.36
N ASN A 26 -5.78 13.68 2.33
CA ASN A 26 -4.86 13.59 3.45
C ASN A 26 -3.67 12.71 3.04
N VAL A 27 -2.48 13.29 3.00
CA VAL A 27 -1.24 12.57 2.68
C VAL A 27 -0.59 12.15 3.99
N LEU A 28 -0.58 10.85 4.29
CA LEU A 28 0.06 10.29 5.48
C LEU A 28 1.51 9.95 5.17
N TYR A 29 2.42 10.54 5.93
CA TYR A 29 3.86 10.38 5.77
C TYR A 29 4.49 9.85 7.04
N ASN A 30 4.55 8.53 7.19
CA ASN A 30 4.89 7.83 8.44
C ASN A 30 4.01 8.32 9.61
N GLU A 31 2.73 8.44 9.34
CA GLU A 31 1.75 9.02 10.25
C GLU A 31 0.60 8.07 10.51
N HIS A 32 -0.02 8.28 11.66
CA HIS A 32 -1.25 7.63 12.10
C HIS A 32 -2.39 8.64 12.14
N THR A 33 -3.55 8.22 11.67
CA THR A 33 -4.82 8.96 11.83
C THR A 33 -5.96 7.99 12.09
N THR A 34 -7.12 8.50 12.47
CA THR A 34 -8.31 7.68 12.71
C THR A 34 -9.46 8.10 11.81
N LEU A 35 -10.28 7.12 11.44
CA LEU A 35 -11.55 7.34 10.77
C LEU A 35 -12.69 6.88 11.69
N THR A 36 -13.61 7.80 11.98
CA THR A 36 -14.79 7.52 12.84
C THR A 36 -16.07 7.57 12.02
N ARG A 37 -16.90 6.55 12.13
CA ARG A 37 -18.22 6.50 11.53
C ARG A 37 -19.21 5.80 12.45
N ASN A 38 -20.34 6.45 12.74
CA ASN A 38 -21.42 5.90 13.60
C ASN A 38 -20.95 5.48 15.01
N GLY A 39 -19.90 6.09 15.53
CA GLY A 39 -19.31 5.76 16.83
C GLY A 39 -18.24 4.67 16.82
N ASP A 40 -18.02 4.01 15.70
CA ASP A 40 -16.90 3.09 15.50
C ASP A 40 -15.69 3.83 14.94
N THR A 41 -14.51 3.52 15.42
CA THR A 41 -13.25 4.14 14.99
C THR A 41 -12.26 3.06 14.53
N ILE A 42 -11.57 3.34 13.44
CA ILE A 42 -10.49 2.50 12.91
C ILE A 42 -9.22 3.33 12.77
N SER A 43 -8.08 2.68 12.92
CA SER A 43 -6.77 3.27 12.64
C SER A 43 -6.42 3.21 11.18
N LEU A 44 -5.81 4.28 10.69
CA LEU A 44 -5.23 4.37 9.37
C LEU A 44 -3.77 4.82 9.50
N LEU A 45 -2.86 3.96 9.06
CA LEU A 45 -1.42 4.22 9.03
C LEU A 45 -0.96 4.41 7.59
N GLY A 46 -0.10 5.38 7.35
CA GLY A 46 0.56 5.56 6.05
C GLY A 46 2.06 5.46 6.21
N PHE A 47 2.69 4.45 5.60
CA PHE A 47 4.14 4.36 5.57
C PHE A 47 4.71 4.73 4.21
N ASP A 48 5.84 5.38 4.27
CA ASP A 48 6.56 5.90 3.14
C ASP A 48 7.72 4.98 2.76
N ASN A 49 7.76 4.58 1.49
CA ASN A 49 8.90 3.94 0.83
C ASN A 49 9.64 2.84 1.62
N MET A 50 8.94 1.88 2.21
CA MET A 50 9.49 0.78 3.02
C MET A 50 10.18 1.21 4.34
N GLU A 51 10.20 2.48 4.65
CA GLU A 51 10.67 2.94 5.95
C GLU A 51 9.64 2.54 7.02
N ASN A 52 10.17 2.02 8.11
CA ASN A 52 9.37 1.64 9.25
C ASN A 52 9.53 2.66 10.36
N ASP A 53 8.43 3.22 10.79
CA ASP A 53 8.36 4.00 12.02
C ASP A 53 7.59 3.21 13.09
N SER A 54 8.34 2.50 13.94
CA SER A 54 7.77 1.77 15.08
C SER A 54 7.03 2.68 16.05
N GLU A 55 7.33 3.98 16.06
CA GLU A 55 6.63 4.95 16.87
C GLU A 55 5.19 5.12 16.39
N ALA A 56 4.94 5.15 15.08
CA ALA A 56 3.59 5.24 14.54
C ALA A 56 2.72 4.03 14.95
N PHE A 57 3.29 2.83 14.97
CA PHE A 57 2.59 1.65 15.49
C PHE A 57 2.26 1.75 16.98
N SER A 58 3.14 2.33 17.77
CA SER A 58 2.93 2.45 19.23
C SER A 58 1.82 3.44 19.61
N GLN A 59 1.40 4.29 18.68
CA GLN A 59 0.31 5.27 18.86
C GLN A 59 -1.06 4.68 18.54
N VAL A 60 -1.12 3.49 17.96
CA VAL A 60 -2.39 2.82 17.60
C VAL A 60 -3.10 2.34 18.85
N THR A 61 -4.35 2.72 19.00
CA THR A 61 -5.22 2.34 20.13
C THR A 61 -6.49 1.64 19.70
N GLU A 62 -6.80 1.66 18.42
CA GLU A 62 -7.99 1.07 17.83
C GLU A 62 -7.79 -0.43 17.56
N ASP A 63 -8.89 -1.19 17.66
CA ASP A 63 -8.88 -2.64 17.46
C ASP A 63 -8.78 -3.05 15.99
N PHE A 64 -9.07 -2.14 15.04
CA PHE A 64 -9.00 -2.39 13.61
C PHE A 64 -8.04 -1.43 12.93
N VAL A 65 -7.04 -1.98 12.27
CA VAL A 65 -5.90 -1.23 11.74
C VAL A 65 -5.74 -1.46 10.24
N ILE A 66 -5.75 -0.37 9.49
CA ILE A 66 -5.46 -0.36 8.05
C ILE A 66 -4.09 0.27 7.83
N LEU A 67 -3.23 -0.42 7.11
CA LEU A 67 -1.97 0.11 6.60
C LEU A 67 -2.13 0.52 5.13
N LEU A 68 -1.63 1.69 4.79
CA LEU A 68 -1.40 2.16 3.44
C LEU A 68 0.11 2.09 3.16
N ASN A 69 0.51 1.16 2.33
CA ASN A 69 1.88 0.87 1.99
C ASN A 69 2.01 0.79 0.46
N HIS A 70 3.18 1.12 -0.08
CA HIS A 70 3.39 1.03 -1.53
C HIS A 70 3.79 -0.37 -1.98
N TYR A 71 4.61 -1.09 -1.20
CA TYR A 71 5.28 -2.32 -1.59
C TYR A 71 4.61 -3.57 -1.01
N PRO A 72 4.00 -4.44 -1.82
CA PRO A 72 3.34 -5.64 -1.30
C PRO A 72 4.31 -6.62 -0.62
N GLU A 73 5.57 -6.67 -1.06
CA GLU A 73 6.60 -7.51 -0.45
C GLU A 73 7.00 -7.05 0.97
N ALA A 74 6.73 -5.79 1.34
CA ALA A 74 7.00 -5.25 2.66
C ALA A 74 5.96 -5.67 3.72
N CYS A 75 4.79 -6.18 3.32
CA CYS A 75 3.71 -6.58 4.22
C CYS A 75 4.18 -7.53 5.34
N ASN A 76 5.01 -8.53 5.01
CA ASN A 76 5.55 -9.46 6.03
C ASN A 76 6.44 -8.76 7.06
N TYR A 77 7.14 -7.73 6.66
CA TYR A 77 7.97 -6.94 7.56
C TYR A 77 7.10 -6.08 8.49
N PHE A 78 6.18 -5.31 7.93
CA PHE A 78 5.30 -4.42 8.69
C PHE A 78 4.38 -5.18 9.65
N SER A 79 3.79 -6.31 9.21
CA SER A 79 2.94 -7.12 10.09
C SER A 79 3.68 -7.65 11.31
N LYS A 80 4.94 -8.07 11.16
CA LYS A 80 5.78 -8.50 12.29
C LYS A 80 6.17 -7.35 13.21
N THR A 81 6.49 -6.20 12.63
CA THR A 81 6.85 -5.01 13.40
C THR A 81 5.66 -4.48 14.20
N ALA A 82 4.46 -4.48 13.61
CA ALA A 82 3.23 -4.14 14.32
C ALA A 82 3.03 -5.01 15.58
N VAL A 83 3.15 -6.32 15.43
CA VAL A 83 3.03 -7.26 16.57
C VAL A 83 4.10 -7.00 17.63
N GLN A 84 5.34 -6.69 17.24
CA GLN A 84 6.41 -6.34 18.19
C GLN A 84 6.13 -5.02 18.92
N SER A 85 5.38 -4.10 18.30
CA SER A 85 4.96 -2.82 18.87
C SER A 85 3.65 -2.92 19.66
N GLY A 86 3.07 -4.11 19.80
CA GLY A 86 1.85 -4.37 20.59
C GLY A 86 0.55 -4.12 19.85
N THR A 87 0.59 -3.96 18.54
CA THR A 87 -0.60 -3.85 17.68
C THR A 87 -0.60 -4.90 16.57
N HIS A 88 -1.56 -4.85 15.67
CA HIS A 88 -1.70 -5.79 14.57
C HIS A 88 -2.27 -5.04 13.35
N ILE A 89 -1.97 -5.47 12.16
CA ILE A 89 -2.50 -4.90 10.92
C ILE A 89 -3.56 -5.86 10.38
N ASP A 90 -4.82 -5.40 10.28
CA ASP A 90 -5.91 -6.19 9.70
C ASP A 90 -5.84 -6.20 8.18
N ILE A 91 -5.62 -5.02 7.59
CA ILE A 91 -5.54 -4.86 6.14
C ILE A 91 -4.33 -4.00 5.77
N ASP A 92 -3.58 -4.46 4.77
CA ASP A 92 -2.50 -3.70 4.12
C ASP A 92 -2.85 -3.46 2.66
N PHE A 93 -3.11 -2.19 2.28
CA PHE A 93 -3.37 -1.78 0.90
C PHE A 93 -2.10 -1.39 0.19
N THR A 94 -1.82 -2.06 -0.93
CA THR A 94 -0.58 -1.86 -1.69
C THR A 94 -0.81 -1.72 -3.19
N GLY A 95 0.21 -1.23 -3.87
CA GLY A 95 0.28 -1.14 -5.33
C GLY A 95 1.57 -1.71 -5.87
N HIS A 96 2.40 -0.89 -6.53
CA HIS A 96 3.76 -1.13 -7.00
C HIS A 96 3.95 -2.26 -8.03
N ALA A 97 3.27 -3.39 -7.86
CA ALA A 97 3.46 -4.57 -8.69
C ALA A 97 2.96 -4.42 -10.15
N HIS A 98 2.12 -3.42 -10.41
CA HIS A 98 1.53 -3.15 -11.73
C HIS A 98 0.95 -4.42 -12.39
N GLY A 99 0.27 -5.28 -11.63
CA GLY A 99 -0.28 -6.54 -12.13
C GLY A 99 0.76 -7.56 -12.62
N GLY A 100 2.05 -7.25 -12.46
CA GLY A 100 3.15 -8.03 -13.02
C GLY A 100 3.46 -7.69 -14.47
N LEU A 101 3.06 -6.50 -14.96
CA LEU A 101 3.32 -5.86 -16.26
C LEU A 101 2.88 -6.66 -17.48
N ILE A 102 3.21 -7.93 -17.54
CA ILE A 102 2.83 -8.88 -18.61
C ILE A 102 2.12 -10.04 -17.95
N ARG A 103 0.86 -10.26 -18.33
CA ARG A 103 0.07 -11.37 -17.82
C ARG A 103 -0.11 -12.42 -18.92
N LEU A 104 0.28 -13.64 -18.63
CA LEU A 104 0.14 -14.77 -19.54
C LEU A 104 -0.92 -15.74 -19.00
N PRO A 105 -1.64 -16.46 -19.90
CA PRO A 105 -2.52 -17.54 -19.47
C PRO A 105 -1.77 -18.53 -18.59
N LEU A 106 -2.35 -18.93 -17.45
CA LEU A 106 -1.79 -19.86 -16.47
C LEU A 106 -0.58 -19.34 -15.66
N VAL A 107 -0.02 -18.21 -16.03
CA VAL A 107 1.02 -17.50 -15.28
C VAL A 107 0.46 -16.12 -14.95
N ASN A 108 0.33 -15.78 -13.69
CA ASN A 108 -0.13 -14.44 -13.29
C ASN A 108 0.79 -13.35 -13.89
N GLY A 109 1.33 -12.46 -13.16
CA GLY A 109 2.31 -11.50 -13.66
C GLY A 109 3.65 -12.15 -13.97
N LEU A 110 4.31 -11.71 -15.05
CA LEU A 110 5.62 -12.23 -15.43
C LEU A 110 6.76 -11.52 -14.67
N TYR A 111 6.61 -10.24 -14.41
CA TYR A 111 7.62 -9.43 -13.74
C TYR A 111 6.98 -8.30 -12.93
N ALA A 112 7.41 -8.13 -11.69
CA ALA A 112 7.06 -6.95 -10.90
C ALA A 112 8.32 -6.29 -10.33
N PRO A 113 8.36 -4.95 -10.25
CA PRO A 113 9.41 -4.25 -9.55
C PRO A 113 9.53 -4.76 -8.10
N GLY A 114 10.74 -4.81 -7.55
CA GLY A 114 10.98 -5.33 -6.20
C GLY A 114 10.90 -6.84 -6.04
N GLN A 115 10.09 -7.54 -6.85
CA GLN A 115 9.89 -8.99 -6.76
C GLN A 115 10.58 -9.79 -7.89
N GLY A 116 10.91 -9.16 -9.02
CA GLY A 116 11.57 -9.81 -10.15
C GLY A 116 10.62 -10.65 -11.02
N LEU A 117 11.14 -11.77 -11.58
CA LEU A 117 10.38 -12.68 -12.44
C LEU A 117 9.49 -13.60 -11.60
N PHE A 118 8.29 -13.86 -12.12
CA PHE A 118 7.26 -14.68 -11.46
C PHE A 118 6.92 -14.19 -10.04
N PRO A 119 6.51 -12.92 -9.91
CA PRO A 119 6.26 -12.30 -8.63
C PRO A 119 5.15 -13.00 -7.87
N LYS A 120 5.28 -13.05 -6.55
CA LYS A 120 4.29 -13.64 -5.66
C LYS A 120 3.03 -12.78 -5.54
N TYR A 121 3.21 -11.47 -5.45
CA TYR A 121 2.13 -10.51 -5.21
C TYR A 121 1.93 -9.63 -6.42
N THR A 122 0.88 -9.85 -7.21
CA THR A 122 0.61 -9.11 -8.44
C THR A 122 -0.70 -8.34 -8.40
N ASP A 123 -1.73 -8.96 -7.85
CA ASP A 123 -3.10 -8.40 -7.76
C ASP A 123 -3.97 -9.25 -6.83
N GLY A 124 -5.07 -8.67 -6.34
CA GLY A 124 -6.02 -9.35 -5.49
C GLY A 124 -5.62 -9.39 -4.01
N THR A 125 -6.07 -10.40 -3.29
CA THR A 125 -5.91 -10.52 -1.85
C THR A 125 -5.06 -11.73 -1.45
N TYR A 126 -4.22 -11.54 -0.43
CA TYR A 126 -3.36 -12.58 0.14
C TYR A 126 -3.43 -12.52 1.67
N SER A 127 -3.18 -13.64 2.33
CA SER A 127 -2.98 -13.66 3.78
C SER A 127 -1.48 -13.72 4.09
N VAL A 128 -1.02 -12.79 4.92
CA VAL A 128 0.39 -12.66 5.33
C VAL A 128 0.43 -12.39 6.83
N ASN A 129 0.84 -13.38 7.65
CA ASN A 129 0.90 -13.27 9.13
C ASN A 129 -0.40 -12.70 9.74
N ASP A 130 -1.54 -13.27 9.40
CA ASP A 130 -2.88 -12.81 9.82
C ASP A 130 -3.31 -11.43 9.28
N THR A 131 -2.49 -10.74 8.52
CA THR A 131 -2.83 -9.52 7.79
C THR A 131 -3.44 -9.86 6.43
N THR A 132 -4.53 -9.21 6.05
CA THR A 132 -5.07 -9.25 4.69
C THR A 132 -4.32 -8.25 3.82
N LEU A 133 -3.41 -8.75 2.99
CA LEU A 133 -2.72 -7.94 1.99
C LEU A 133 -3.60 -7.78 0.75
N VAL A 134 -3.89 -6.55 0.36
CA VAL A 134 -4.63 -6.20 -0.85
C VAL A 134 -3.69 -5.52 -1.83
N VAL A 135 -3.54 -6.11 -3.01
CA VAL A 135 -2.65 -5.58 -4.06
C VAL A 135 -3.48 -5.10 -5.23
N SER A 136 -3.40 -3.81 -5.52
CA SER A 136 -4.04 -3.23 -6.71
C SER A 136 -3.06 -3.21 -7.89
N ARG A 137 -3.57 -3.55 -9.07
CA ARG A 137 -2.84 -3.34 -10.33
C ARG A 137 -2.70 -1.86 -10.67
N GLY A 138 -3.59 -1.01 -10.13
CA GLY A 138 -3.61 0.42 -10.39
C GLY A 138 -3.99 0.81 -11.82
N VAL A 139 -3.92 2.11 -12.10
CA VAL A 139 -4.32 2.71 -13.39
C VAL A 139 -3.13 3.30 -14.17
N GLY A 140 -1.93 3.23 -13.62
CA GLY A 140 -0.70 3.76 -14.24
C GLY A 140 0.14 2.69 -14.93
N ASN A 141 1.10 3.12 -15.73
CA ASN A 141 2.18 2.30 -16.27
C ASN A 141 3.46 2.51 -15.49
N SER A 142 4.35 1.52 -15.52
CA SER A 142 5.69 1.62 -14.91
C SER A 142 6.74 1.89 -15.98
N GLY A 143 7.43 3.01 -15.87
CA GLY A 143 8.56 3.39 -16.72
C GLY A 143 8.22 3.37 -18.21
N TRP A 144 9.09 2.74 -18.99
CA TRP A 144 8.98 2.59 -20.45
C TRP A 144 8.22 1.34 -20.89
N THR A 145 7.83 0.46 -19.97
CA THR A 145 7.11 -0.78 -20.28
C THR A 145 5.60 -0.54 -20.34
N GLN A 146 5.00 -0.96 -21.44
CA GLN A 146 3.55 -1.02 -21.55
C GLN A 146 3.03 -2.31 -20.90
N ARG A 147 1.86 -2.25 -20.27
CA ARG A 147 1.15 -3.42 -19.78
C ARG A 147 0.70 -4.28 -20.96
N PHE A 148 0.94 -5.59 -20.86
CA PHE A 148 0.45 -6.53 -21.85
C PHE A 148 -0.51 -7.55 -21.21
N SER A 149 -1.75 -7.58 -21.71
CA SER A 149 -2.84 -8.39 -21.15
C SER A 149 -3.11 -8.14 -19.66
N ASP A 150 -2.75 -6.95 -19.18
CA ASP A 150 -2.89 -6.52 -17.80
C ASP A 150 -3.73 -5.23 -17.74
N PRO A 151 -5.07 -5.34 -17.64
CA PRO A 151 -5.96 -4.19 -17.63
C PRO A 151 -5.78 -3.34 -16.39
N PHE A 152 -6.09 -2.05 -16.49
CA PHE A 152 -6.19 -1.14 -15.36
C PHE A 152 -7.25 -1.62 -14.35
N GLU A 153 -7.02 -1.31 -13.08
CA GLU A 153 -7.89 -1.73 -11.99
C GLU A 153 -8.11 -0.62 -10.97
N LEU A 154 -9.36 -0.49 -10.55
CA LEU A 154 -9.75 0.21 -9.33
C LEU A 154 -10.36 -0.82 -8.39
N VAL A 155 -9.80 -0.94 -7.19
CA VAL A 155 -10.29 -1.86 -6.17
C VAL A 155 -11.25 -1.12 -5.24
N LEU A 156 -12.48 -1.59 -5.14
CA LEU A 156 -13.44 -1.16 -4.13
C LEU A 156 -13.44 -2.19 -3.00
N PHE A 157 -13.08 -1.76 -1.82
CA PHE A 157 -13.10 -2.58 -0.61
C PHE A 157 -14.16 -2.06 0.36
N THR A 158 -15.05 -2.92 0.82
CA THR A 158 -16.10 -2.56 1.78
C THR A 158 -15.79 -3.21 3.12
N LEU A 159 -15.75 -2.41 4.18
CA LEU A 159 -15.67 -2.88 5.55
C LEU A 159 -17.10 -3.04 6.09
N GLU A 160 -17.38 -4.21 6.59
CA GLU A 160 -18.67 -4.52 7.26
C GLU A 160 -18.38 -4.98 8.70
N LYS A 161 -19.34 -4.70 9.58
CA LYS A 161 -19.26 -5.07 11.01
C LYS A 161 -19.86 -6.44 11.24
#